data_2109f24d991928f6de947986f3026971
#
_entry.id   2109f24d991928f6de947986f3026971
#
_cell.length_a   1.000
_cell.length_b   1.000
_cell.length_c   1.000
_cell.angle_alpha   90.00
_cell.angle_beta   90.00
_cell.angle_gamma   90.00
#
_symmetry.space_group_name_H-M   'P 1'
#
loop_
_entity.id
_entity.type
_entity.pdbx_description
1 polymer ?
#
loop_
_entity_poly.entity_id
_entity_poly.type
_entity_poly.pdbx_seq_one_letter_code
_entity_poly.pdbx_strand_id
1 'polypeptide(L)'
;MGLGEAVVGVWFVAPTLFLCAFLVLSALHFGADPAAGVSTPARFLYGGGVIVLPALWHGPELQRLLGWVAGPASAALVAPVLSQMAALWLAATVLACVLQARTSRRAASEWAALAALAVTTPPLMAFTVYFCAMHSPRHILRTLAGLPGFEVRNAVAL
;
A
#
# COMPACT_ATOMS: atom_id res chain seq x y z
N MET A 1 -24.14 -7.96 17.74
CA MET A 1 -23.20 -6.96 17.22
C MET A 1 -22.46 -7.57 16.05
N GLY A 2 -22.63 -6.98 14.86
CA GLY A 2 -21.90 -7.40 13.66
C GLY A 2 -20.48 -6.81 13.64
N LEU A 3 -19.59 -7.42 12.82
CA LEU A 3 -18.22 -6.92 12.66
C LEU A 3 -18.16 -5.43 12.28
N GLY A 4 -19.09 -4.95 11.45
CA GLY A 4 -19.19 -3.55 11.06
C GLY A 4 -19.48 -2.60 12.23
N GLU A 5 -20.36 -2.99 13.15
CA GLU A 5 -20.68 -2.18 14.35
C GLU A 5 -19.47 -2.08 15.28
N ALA A 6 -18.70 -3.17 15.42
CA ALA A 6 -17.48 -3.16 16.21
C ALA A 6 -16.41 -2.24 15.61
N VAL A 7 -16.22 -2.25 14.29
CA VAL A 7 -15.28 -1.36 13.59
C VAL A 7 -15.67 0.11 13.75
N VAL A 8 -16.95 0.43 13.57
CA VAL A 8 -17.48 1.80 13.77
C VAL A 8 -17.32 2.21 15.23
N GLY A 9 -17.59 1.31 16.18
CA GLY A 9 -17.40 1.57 17.60
C GLY A 9 -15.94 1.93 17.95
N VAL A 10 -14.97 1.18 17.42
CA VAL A 10 -13.54 1.48 17.60
C VAL A 10 -13.16 2.81 16.98
N TRP A 11 -13.70 3.14 15.80
CA TRP A 11 -13.45 4.42 15.15
C TRP A 11 -13.90 5.62 16.00
N PHE A 12 -15.05 5.52 16.68
CA PHE A 12 -15.55 6.58 17.56
C PHE A 12 -14.81 6.66 18.90
N VAL A 13 -14.50 5.51 19.52
CA VAL A 13 -13.95 5.47 20.89
C VAL A 13 -12.43 5.61 20.89
N ALA A 14 -11.75 5.05 19.89
CA ALA A 14 -10.29 5.00 19.80
C ALA A 14 -9.80 5.28 18.36
N PRO A 15 -10.01 6.50 17.81
CA PRO A 15 -9.73 6.81 16.42
C PRO A 15 -8.25 6.64 16.04
N THR A 16 -7.32 6.89 16.95
CA THR A 16 -5.89 6.65 16.71
C THR A 16 -5.58 5.16 16.56
N LEU A 17 -6.15 4.31 17.42
CA LEU A 17 -6.00 2.86 17.30
C LEU A 17 -6.61 2.35 16.00
N PHE A 18 -7.80 2.84 15.65
CA PHE A 18 -8.43 2.55 14.37
C PHE A 18 -7.50 2.90 13.20
N LEU A 19 -6.93 4.12 13.20
CA LEU A 19 -6.04 4.57 12.14
C LEU A 19 -4.79 3.69 12.03
N CYS A 20 -4.15 3.36 13.15
CA CYS A 20 -2.99 2.47 13.14
C CYS A 20 -3.33 1.08 12.60
N ALA A 21 -4.44 0.49 13.06
CA ALA A 21 -4.90 -0.81 12.58
C ALA A 21 -5.24 -0.76 11.08
N PHE A 22 -5.92 0.28 10.62
CA PHE A 22 -6.25 0.49 9.22
C PHE A 22 -4.99 0.56 8.35
N LEU A 23 -3.96 1.32 8.76
CA LEU A 23 -2.72 1.45 8.00
C LEU A 23 -1.94 0.11 7.95
N VAL A 24 -1.87 -0.62 9.07
CA VAL A 24 -1.21 -1.93 9.11
C VAL A 24 -1.96 -2.94 8.24
N LEU A 25 -3.27 -3.03 8.34
CA LEU A 25 -4.09 -3.92 7.51
C LEU A 25 -3.99 -3.56 6.03
N SER A 26 -3.95 -2.27 5.70
CA SER A 26 -3.73 -1.79 4.33
C SER A 26 -2.35 -2.20 3.80
N ALA A 27 -1.29 -2.07 4.60
CA ALA A 27 0.05 -2.51 4.24
C ALA A 27 0.12 -4.02 3.98
N LEU A 28 -0.56 -4.83 4.80
CA LEU A 28 -0.68 -6.29 4.60
C LEU A 28 -1.48 -6.61 3.34
N HIS A 29 -2.58 -5.90 3.11
CA HIS A 29 -3.44 -6.09 1.94
C HIS A 29 -2.69 -5.79 0.62
N PHE A 30 -2.06 -4.63 0.52
CA PHE A 30 -1.24 -4.27 -0.66
C PHE A 30 0.03 -5.12 -0.78
N GLY A 31 0.52 -5.66 0.34
CA GLY A 31 1.60 -6.65 0.36
C GLY A 31 1.27 -7.96 -0.34
N ALA A 32 0.00 -8.21 -0.69
CA ALA A 32 -0.39 -9.36 -1.51
C ALA A 32 -0.13 -9.15 -3.02
N ASP A 33 0.15 -7.92 -3.47
CA ASP A 33 0.34 -7.60 -4.90
C ASP A 33 1.61 -8.17 -5.53
N PRO A 34 2.78 -8.23 -4.88
CA PRO A 34 3.97 -8.85 -5.45
C PRO A 34 3.75 -10.31 -5.85
N ALA A 35 4.50 -10.74 -6.86
CA ALA A 35 4.45 -12.11 -7.38
C ALA A 35 4.69 -13.18 -6.30
N ALA A 36 4.29 -14.41 -6.59
CA ALA A 36 4.56 -15.56 -5.73
C ALA A 36 6.08 -15.72 -5.49
N GLY A 37 6.45 -16.19 -4.28
CA GLY A 37 7.86 -16.37 -3.90
C GLY A 37 8.52 -15.19 -3.18
N VAL A 38 7.85 -14.02 -3.09
CA VAL A 38 8.32 -12.90 -2.27
C VAL A 38 8.09 -13.21 -0.79
N SER A 39 9.11 -13.00 0.04
CA SER A 39 9.03 -13.26 1.49
C SER A 39 8.01 -12.34 2.19
N THR A 40 7.44 -12.77 3.30
CA THR A 40 6.46 -11.99 4.06
C THR A 40 6.96 -10.60 4.47
N PRO A 41 8.21 -10.44 4.99
CA PRO A 41 8.75 -9.12 5.29
C PRO A 41 8.84 -8.20 4.06
N ALA A 42 9.26 -8.75 2.91
CA ALA A 42 9.34 -7.98 1.69
C ALA A 42 7.93 -7.58 1.18
N ARG A 43 6.93 -8.44 1.34
CA ARG A 43 5.54 -8.10 1.02
C ARG A 43 5.02 -6.95 1.88
N PHE A 44 5.29 -6.99 3.19
CA PHE A 44 4.92 -5.90 4.10
C PHE A 44 5.66 -4.60 3.74
N LEU A 45 6.94 -4.68 3.39
CA LEU A 45 7.72 -3.53 2.93
C LEU A 45 7.13 -2.93 1.65
N TYR A 46 6.71 -3.75 0.69
CA TYR A 46 6.07 -3.32 -0.55
C TYR A 46 4.74 -2.59 -0.27
N GLY A 47 3.82 -3.25 0.43
CA GLY A 47 2.50 -2.67 0.73
C GLY A 47 2.57 -1.45 1.62
N GLY A 48 3.47 -1.44 2.61
CA GLY A 48 3.72 -0.28 3.45
C GLY A 48 4.38 0.88 2.70
N GLY A 49 5.09 0.59 1.60
CA GLY A 49 5.65 1.62 0.73
C GLY A 49 4.59 2.56 0.15
N VAL A 50 3.42 2.05 -0.19
CA VAL A 50 2.27 2.86 -0.67
C VAL A 50 1.83 3.90 0.37
N ILE A 51 2.00 3.58 1.66
CA ILE A 51 1.51 4.35 2.80
C ILE A 51 2.61 5.27 3.35
N VAL A 52 3.81 4.73 3.52
CA VAL A 52 4.92 5.40 4.25
C VAL A 52 5.72 6.33 3.35
N LEU A 53 6.03 5.92 2.12
CA LEU A 53 6.91 6.70 1.24
C LEU A 53 6.37 8.09 0.87
N PRO A 54 5.05 8.32 0.70
CA PRO A 54 4.54 9.67 0.46
C PRO A 54 4.87 10.65 1.60
N ALA A 55 5.05 10.16 2.83
CA ALA A 55 5.39 11.00 3.97
C ALA A 55 6.77 11.67 3.85
N LEU A 56 7.64 11.18 2.96
CA LEU A 56 8.99 11.70 2.80
C LEU A 56 8.99 13.17 2.34
N TRP A 57 8.17 13.51 1.36
CA TRP A 57 8.10 14.87 0.81
C TRP A 57 6.71 15.50 0.90
N HIS A 58 5.68 14.72 1.15
CA HIS A 58 4.28 15.17 1.20
C HIS A 58 3.65 14.98 2.59
N GLY A 59 4.46 15.04 3.67
CA GLY A 59 4.01 14.83 5.04
C GLY A 59 2.79 15.64 5.45
N PRO A 60 2.74 16.98 5.21
CA PRO A 60 1.59 17.81 5.56
C PRO A 60 0.31 17.41 4.83
N GLU A 61 0.42 17.04 3.55
CA GLU A 61 -0.73 16.59 2.76
C GLU A 61 -1.22 15.22 3.24
N LEU A 62 -0.28 14.29 3.51
CA LEU A 62 -0.61 12.98 4.08
C LEU A 62 -1.30 13.16 5.44
N GLN A 63 -0.80 14.03 6.31
CA GLN A 63 -1.44 14.32 7.61
C GLN A 63 -2.88 14.80 7.43
N ARG A 64 -3.14 15.69 6.47
CA ARG A 64 -4.50 16.16 6.16
C ARG A 64 -5.42 15.02 5.71
N LEU A 65 -4.93 14.14 4.82
CA LEU A 65 -5.69 12.97 4.37
C LEU A 65 -6.01 12.00 5.52
N LEU A 66 -5.02 11.69 6.37
CA LEU A 66 -5.23 10.89 7.57
C LEU A 66 -6.23 11.54 8.55
N GLY A 67 -6.23 12.88 8.60
CA GLY A 67 -7.19 13.65 9.38
C GLY A 67 -8.64 13.47 8.91
N TRP A 68 -8.87 13.27 7.62
CA TRP A 68 -10.20 12.94 7.10
C TRP A 68 -10.65 11.52 7.47
N VAL A 69 -9.71 10.60 7.67
CA VAL A 69 -10.01 9.21 8.02
C VAL A 69 -10.32 9.04 9.52
N ALA A 70 -9.53 9.65 10.41
CA ALA A 70 -9.62 9.38 11.86
C ALA A 70 -9.53 10.64 12.74
N GLY A 71 -9.75 11.81 12.15
CA GLY A 71 -9.69 13.09 12.84
C GLY A 71 -8.28 13.70 12.94
N PRO A 72 -8.21 15.03 13.08
CA PRO A 72 -6.95 15.76 13.05
C PRO A 72 -6.01 15.42 14.21
N ALA A 73 -6.55 15.10 15.40
CA ALA A 73 -5.74 14.71 16.55
C ALA A 73 -4.99 13.40 16.31
N SER A 74 -5.66 12.37 15.75
CA SER A 74 -5.03 11.10 15.42
C SER A 74 -3.99 11.25 14.31
N ALA A 75 -4.30 12.05 13.28
CA ALA A 75 -3.37 12.33 12.21
C ALA A 75 -2.10 13.05 12.68
N ALA A 76 -2.23 14.00 13.64
CA ALA A 76 -1.10 14.71 14.23
C ALA A 76 -0.15 13.80 15.03
N LEU A 77 -0.64 12.68 15.55
CA LEU A 77 0.18 11.67 16.21
C LEU A 77 0.84 10.71 15.22
N VAL A 78 0.11 10.27 14.20
CA VAL A 78 0.55 9.20 13.28
C VAL A 78 1.43 9.72 12.14
N ALA A 79 1.10 10.86 11.51
CA ALA A 79 1.84 11.36 10.36
C ALA A 79 3.32 11.66 10.63
N PRO A 80 3.73 12.25 11.78
CA PRO A 80 5.15 12.42 12.10
C PRO A 80 5.91 11.10 12.21
N VAL A 81 5.28 10.06 12.73
CA VAL A 81 5.89 8.71 12.82
C VAL A 81 6.15 8.17 11.42
N LEU A 82 5.17 8.27 10.52
CA LEU A 82 5.36 7.85 9.13
C LEU A 82 6.48 8.65 8.45
N SER A 83 6.56 9.96 8.68
CA SER A 83 7.63 10.82 8.13
C SER A 83 9.01 10.42 8.63
N GLN A 84 9.15 10.10 9.91
CA GLN A 84 10.41 9.62 10.50
C GLN A 84 10.84 8.27 9.91
N MET A 85 9.88 7.40 9.61
CA MET A 85 10.15 6.07 9.03
C MET A 85 10.44 6.13 7.52
N ALA A 86 10.01 7.17 6.82
CA ALA A 86 9.98 7.22 5.36
C ALA A 86 11.36 7.04 4.70
N ALA A 87 12.40 7.69 5.23
CA ALA A 87 13.76 7.56 4.70
C ALA A 87 14.32 6.14 4.86
N LEU A 88 14.12 5.53 6.02
CA LEU A 88 14.53 4.15 6.27
C LEU A 88 13.72 3.17 5.40
N TRP A 89 12.44 3.44 5.25
CA TRP A 89 11.56 2.64 4.39
C TRP A 89 11.99 2.71 2.92
N LEU A 90 12.37 3.90 2.44
CA LEU A 90 12.91 4.08 1.10
C LEU A 90 14.22 3.31 0.91
N ALA A 91 15.15 3.42 1.86
CA ALA A 91 16.41 2.68 1.80
C ALA A 91 16.18 1.16 1.74
N ALA A 92 15.29 0.62 2.56
CA ALA A 92 14.91 -0.79 2.53
C ALA A 92 14.23 -1.18 1.21
N THR A 93 13.39 -0.30 0.65
CA THR A 93 12.74 -0.51 -0.66
C THR A 93 13.74 -0.53 -1.80
N VAL A 94 14.72 0.37 -1.79
CA VAL A 94 15.82 0.39 -2.77
C VAL A 94 16.66 -0.88 -2.67
N LEU A 95 17.01 -1.30 -1.47
CA LEU A 95 17.72 -2.56 -1.24
C LEU A 95 16.93 -3.76 -1.78
N ALA A 96 15.64 -3.84 -1.47
CA ALA A 96 14.76 -4.88 -2.00
C ALA A 96 14.70 -4.85 -3.53
N CYS A 97 14.62 -3.66 -4.15
CA CYS A 97 14.66 -3.49 -5.59
C CYS A 97 15.95 -4.05 -6.21
N VAL A 98 17.10 -3.73 -5.63
CA VAL A 98 18.42 -4.24 -6.07
C VAL A 98 18.50 -5.77 -5.94
N LEU A 99 18.01 -6.32 -4.84
CA LEU A 99 17.98 -7.78 -4.64
C LEU A 99 17.05 -8.46 -5.64
N GLN A 100 15.87 -7.90 -5.89
CA GLN A 100 14.93 -8.41 -6.89
C GLN A 100 15.48 -8.32 -8.33
N ALA A 101 16.30 -7.32 -8.64
CA ALA A 101 16.91 -7.18 -9.96
C ALA A 101 17.83 -8.36 -10.33
N ARG A 102 18.36 -9.07 -9.32
CA ARG A 102 19.19 -10.27 -9.51
C ARG A 102 18.39 -11.49 -9.97
N THR A 103 17.09 -11.53 -9.66
CA THR A 103 16.22 -12.66 -9.96
C THR A 103 15.18 -12.33 -11.04
N SER A 104 14.65 -11.11 -11.03
CA SER A 104 13.62 -10.66 -11.96
C SER A 104 13.69 -9.15 -12.18
N ARG A 105 14.13 -8.75 -13.38
CA ARG A 105 14.12 -7.32 -13.78
C ARG A 105 12.71 -6.72 -13.75
N ARG A 106 11.68 -7.52 -14.10
CA ARG A 106 10.29 -7.09 -14.04
C ARG A 106 9.86 -6.78 -12.61
N ALA A 107 10.15 -7.67 -11.66
CA ALA A 107 9.84 -7.41 -10.25
C ALA A 107 10.57 -6.16 -9.75
N ALA A 108 11.85 -6.00 -10.07
CA ALA A 108 12.61 -4.81 -9.70
C ALA A 108 12.02 -3.52 -10.27
N SER A 109 11.60 -3.51 -11.55
CA SER A 109 10.97 -2.33 -12.15
C SER A 109 9.63 -1.99 -11.49
N GLU A 110 8.86 -2.97 -11.04
CA GLU A 110 7.61 -2.75 -10.29
C GLU A 110 7.88 -2.09 -8.93
N TRP A 111 8.89 -2.55 -8.20
CA TRP A 111 9.31 -1.93 -6.94
C TRP A 111 9.83 -0.50 -7.14
N ALA A 112 10.64 -0.29 -8.19
CA ALA A 112 11.16 1.04 -8.52
C ALA A 112 10.03 2.00 -8.93
N ALA A 113 9.10 1.55 -9.75
CA ALA A 113 7.94 2.34 -10.17
C ALA A 113 7.05 2.73 -8.99
N LEU A 114 6.78 1.78 -8.07
CA LEU A 114 6.03 2.06 -6.84
C LEU A 114 6.74 3.12 -5.99
N ALA A 115 8.04 2.95 -5.74
CA ALA A 115 8.80 3.89 -4.92
C ALA A 115 8.86 5.27 -5.56
N ALA A 116 9.16 5.35 -6.86
CA ALA A 116 9.19 6.61 -7.60
C ALA A 116 7.83 7.31 -7.54
N LEU A 117 6.74 6.60 -7.85
CA LEU A 117 5.39 7.14 -7.81
C LEU A 117 5.04 7.67 -6.40
N ALA A 118 5.28 6.87 -5.36
CA ALA A 118 4.92 7.23 -3.99
C ALA A 118 5.73 8.41 -3.43
N VAL A 119 6.99 8.57 -3.86
CA VAL A 119 7.87 9.65 -3.39
C VAL A 119 7.63 10.95 -4.15
N THR A 120 7.43 10.88 -5.48
CA THR A 120 7.42 12.09 -6.34
C THR A 120 6.03 12.68 -6.57
N THR A 121 4.97 11.91 -6.27
CA THR A 121 3.59 12.30 -6.59
C THR A 121 2.80 12.58 -5.31
N PRO A 122 1.88 13.58 -5.29
CA PRO A 122 0.99 13.82 -4.15
C PRO A 122 0.28 12.53 -3.70
N PRO A 123 0.11 12.29 -2.37
CA PRO A 123 -0.31 11.00 -1.82
C PRO A 123 -1.59 10.43 -2.42
N LEU A 124 -2.61 11.27 -2.61
CA LEU A 124 -3.88 10.81 -3.17
C LEU A 124 -3.75 10.39 -4.64
N MET A 125 -2.96 11.13 -5.43
CA MET A 125 -2.70 10.79 -6.84
C MET A 125 -1.83 9.53 -6.94
N ALA A 126 -0.77 9.43 -6.11
CA ALA A 126 0.07 8.25 -6.05
C ALA A 126 -0.76 6.99 -5.74
N PHE A 127 -1.62 7.09 -4.72
CA PHE A 127 -2.55 6.02 -4.34
C PHE A 127 -3.51 5.66 -5.48
N THR A 128 -4.12 6.66 -6.12
CA THR A 128 -5.08 6.45 -7.22
C THR A 128 -4.43 5.73 -8.40
N VAL A 129 -3.24 6.20 -8.83
CA VAL A 129 -2.50 5.56 -9.93
C VAL A 129 -2.11 4.13 -9.56
N TYR A 130 -1.55 3.91 -8.36
CA TYR A 130 -1.21 2.57 -7.90
C TYR A 130 -2.44 1.65 -7.88
N PHE A 131 -3.53 2.13 -7.28
CA PHE A 131 -4.76 1.35 -7.13
C PHE A 131 -5.36 0.97 -8.49
N CYS A 132 -5.48 1.93 -9.41
CA CYS A 132 -6.11 1.70 -10.71
C CYS A 132 -5.20 0.94 -11.69
N ALA A 133 -3.89 1.20 -11.68
CA ALA A 133 -2.99 0.61 -12.69
C ALA A 133 -2.34 -0.70 -12.23
N MET A 134 -2.21 -0.95 -10.93
CA MET A 134 -1.52 -2.12 -10.41
C MET A 134 -2.41 -3.01 -9.54
N HIS A 135 -3.00 -2.46 -8.49
CA HIS A 135 -3.75 -3.24 -7.49
C HIS A 135 -5.04 -3.83 -8.07
N SER A 136 -5.94 -3.00 -8.58
CA SER A 136 -7.24 -3.45 -9.08
C SER A 136 -7.16 -4.43 -10.25
N PRO A 137 -6.35 -4.19 -11.31
CA PRO A 137 -6.21 -5.17 -12.39
C PRO A 137 -5.71 -6.52 -11.91
N ARG A 138 -4.73 -6.53 -10.99
CA ARG A 138 -4.21 -7.78 -10.42
C ARG A 138 -5.24 -8.53 -9.60
N HIS A 139 -6.00 -7.80 -8.80
CA HIS A 139 -7.07 -8.39 -8.00
C HIS A 139 -8.15 -9.00 -8.89
N ILE A 140 -8.60 -8.29 -9.91
CA ILE A 140 -9.58 -8.77 -10.89
C ILE A 140 -9.05 -10.02 -11.61
N LEU A 141 -7.84 -9.98 -12.16
CA LEU A 141 -7.25 -11.10 -12.88
C LEU A 141 -7.10 -12.35 -11.98
N ARG A 142 -6.70 -12.19 -10.72
CA ARG A 142 -6.62 -13.29 -9.76
C ARG A 142 -7.98 -13.90 -9.45
N THR A 143 -8.99 -13.05 -9.28
CA THR A 143 -10.37 -13.50 -9.04
C THR A 143 -10.91 -14.27 -10.24
N LEU A 144 -10.71 -13.75 -11.44
CA LEU A 144 -11.12 -14.42 -12.69
C LEU A 144 -10.39 -15.73 -12.91
N ALA A 145 -9.07 -15.77 -12.66
CA ALA A 145 -8.28 -16.99 -12.80
C ALA A 145 -8.70 -18.12 -11.81
N GLY A 146 -9.39 -17.77 -10.74
CA GLY A 146 -9.97 -18.73 -9.79
C GLY A 146 -11.32 -19.32 -10.24
N LEU A 147 -11.93 -18.81 -11.33
CA LEU A 147 -13.21 -19.32 -11.82
C LEU A 147 -13.01 -20.56 -12.70
N PRO A 148 -13.82 -21.62 -12.52
CA PRO A 148 -13.78 -22.80 -13.38
C PRO A 148 -14.02 -22.44 -14.86
N GLY A 149 -13.14 -22.86 -15.75
CA GLY A 149 -13.25 -22.63 -17.19
C GLY A 149 -12.78 -21.25 -17.69
N PHE A 150 -12.22 -20.40 -16.82
CA PHE A 150 -11.65 -19.12 -17.22
C PHE A 150 -10.18 -19.28 -17.64
N GLU A 151 -9.88 -19.10 -18.93
CA GLU A 151 -8.51 -18.99 -19.43
C GLU A 151 -8.15 -17.51 -19.59
N VAL A 152 -7.09 -17.04 -18.90
CA VAL A 152 -6.58 -15.66 -18.99
C VAL A 152 -6.28 -15.24 -20.43
N ARG A 153 -5.92 -16.20 -21.29
CA ARG A 153 -5.66 -15.99 -22.72
C ARG A 153 -6.88 -15.45 -23.48
N ASN A 154 -8.09 -15.81 -23.04
CA ASN A 154 -9.34 -15.36 -23.67
C ASN A 154 -9.75 -13.94 -23.22
N ALA A 155 -9.25 -13.45 -22.09
CA ALA A 155 -9.53 -12.12 -21.60
C ALA A 155 -8.68 -11.01 -22.24
N VAL A 156 -7.54 -11.37 -22.83
CA VAL A 156 -6.64 -10.41 -23.54
C VAL A 156 -7.05 -10.24 -25.02
N ALA A 157 -7.98 -11.06 -25.51
CA ALA A 157 -8.49 -11.01 -26.88
C ALA A 157 -9.77 -10.16 -27.06
N LEU A 158 -10.25 -9.47 -25.99
CA LEU A 158 -11.32 -8.48 -25.98
C LEU A 158 -10.77 -7.08 -25.79
#